data_ef67a02e46c612d8685650f198644dc4
#
_entry.id   ef67a02e46c612d8685650f198644dc4
#
_cell.length_a   1.000
_cell.length_b   1.000
_cell.length_c   1.000
_cell.angle_alpha   90.00
_cell.angle_beta   90.00
_cell.angle_gamma   90.00
#
_symmetry.space_group_name_H-M   'P 1'
#
loop_
_entity.id
_entity.type
_entity.pdbx_description
1 polymer ?
#
loop_
_entity_poly.entity_id
_entity_poly.type
_entity_poly.pdbx_seq_one_letter_code
_entity_poly.pdbx_strand_id
1 'polypeptide(L)'
;MHPLKNRLLKQQKKLKHLSARVFNTKSMILSQSNPYEVIEEYKHCKIRFYASPDRKYQEPLVFVAPLAINMAIYDLYPYRSLVKHFQHSGFDVYLLEWTKLNYRDRFLNFMSFIDDALPHCIDAVCRHAQSQYVSLHGWSMAGVFVSLYTAMHQPEHVKNLMVLGCPIDSYASGRIGKLFQGINRLVSRNQTVQKTLYSGQIPKHLIHTSGMLNALGFKMLDPQGWLNSQKKLLLNLSNTQTVYEHATMGSFLNNMIDYPGGINQDMVLNVWLQNPLKTGIIQLEDKLIELKNISCSLFIGAGSSDQIVTAAAAAPLGGLTSSQDVTFTLIPGGHLGLMSSQKTANLFWPKLTACLEQRSTP
;
A
#
# COMPACT_ATOMS: atom_id res chain seq x y z
N MET A 1 -40.00 19.43 -13.11
CA MET A 1 -39.25 19.23 -14.39
C MET A 1 -39.86 18.05 -15.14
N HIS A 2 -40.07 18.16 -16.46
CA HIS A 2 -40.77 17.15 -17.26
C HIS A 2 -39.92 15.84 -17.33
N PRO A 3 -40.47 14.64 -17.05
CA PRO A 3 -39.74 13.37 -17.02
C PRO A 3 -38.92 13.06 -18.29
N LEU A 4 -39.43 13.45 -19.45
CA LEU A 4 -38.75 13.32 -20.76
C LEU A 4 -37.46 14.14 -20.85
N LYS A 5 -37.44 15.38 -20.33
CA LYS A 5 -36.28 16.25 -20.34
C LYS A 5 -35.15 15.64 -19.49
N ASN A 6 -35.47 15.07 -18.34
CA ASN A 6 -34.47 14.37 -17.47
C ASN A 6 -33.91 13.10 -18.13
N ARG A 7 -34.73 12.37 -18.90
CA ARG A 7 -34.31 11.17 -19.63
C ARG A 7 -33.33 11.53 -20.77
N LEU A 8 -33.64 12.58 -21.53
CA LEU A 8 -32.76 13.10 -22.60
C LEU A 8 -31.44 13.59 -22.06
N LEU A 9 -31.42 14.37 -20.97
CA LEU A 9 -30.22 14.86 -20.33
C LEU A 9 -29.33 13.70 -19.81
N LYS A 10 -29.94 12.64 -19.27
CA LYS A 10 -29.18 11.44 -18.85
C LYS A 10 -28.56 10.72 -20.04
N GLN A 11 -29.26 10.60 -21.16
CA GLN A 11 -28.72 9.99 -22.39
C GLN A 11 -27.56 10.80 -22.97
N GLN A 12 -27.69 12.13 -23.06
CA GLN A 12 -26.64 13.02 -23.53
C GLN A 12 -25.39 12.91 -22.65
N LYS A 13 -25.54 12.88 -21.31
CA LYS A 13 -24.43 12.67 -20.39
C LYS A 13 -23.74 11.32 -20.62
N LYS A 14 -24.51 10.23 -20.80
CA LYS A 14 -23.95 8.90 -21.10
C LYS A 14 -23.09 8.90 -22.37
N LEU A 15 -23.60 9.47 -23.45
CA LEU A 15 -22.90 9.57 -24.73
C LEU A 15 -21.63 10.41 -24.61
N LYS A 16 -21.72 11.58 -23.96
CA LYS A 16 -20.57 12.43 -23.69
C LYS A 16 -19.48 11.68 -22.89
N HIS A 17 -19.86 10.97 -21.83
CA HIS A 17 -18.89 10.22 -21.02
C HIS A 17 -18.28 9.03 -21.77
N LEU A 18 -19.06 8.31 -22.57
CA LEU A 18 -18.55 7.23 -23.42
C LEU A 18 -17.54 7.77 -24.45
N SER A 19 -17.90 8.84 -25.17
CA SER A 19 -16.99 9.50 -26.10
C SER A 19 -15.70 9.96 -25.43
N ALA A 20 -15.80 10.65 -24.29
CA ALA A 20 -14.61 11.09 -23.55
C ALA A 20 -13.73 9.93 -23.08
N ARG A 21 -14.32 8.80 -22.67
CA ARG A 21 -13.55 7.60 -22.29
C ARG A 21 -12.80 6.95 -23.45
N VAL A 22 -13.34 7.02 -24.66
CA VAL A 22 -12.70 6.43 -25.85
C VAL A 22 -11.62 7.37 -26.41
N PHE A 23 -11.93 8.65 -26.52
CA PHE A 23 -11.11 9.59 -27.26
C PHE A 23 -10.28 10.55 -26.38
N ASN A 24 -10.66 10.75 -25.12
CA ASN A 24 -10.01 11.73 -24.24
C ASN A 24 -10.05 11.32 -22.75
N THR A 25 -9.59 10.11 -22.44
CA THR A 25 -9.57 9.61 -21.04
C THR A 25 -8.74 10.50 -20.10
N LYS A 26 -7.68 11.14 -20.62
CA LYS A 26 -6.81 12.02 -19.80
C LYS A 26 -7.57 13.18 -19.17
N SER A 27 -8.54 13.77 -19.86
CA SER A 27 -9.37 14.87 -19.34
C SER A 27 -10.30 14.46 -18.19
N MET A 28 -10.41 13.16 -17.92
CA MET A 28 -11.28 12.60 -16.87
C MET A 28 -10.50 12.20 -15.62
N ILE A 29 -9.18 12.37 -15.61
CA ILE A 29 -8.35 12.01 -14.46
C ILE A 29 -8.40 13.14 -13.44
N LEU A 30 -8.80 12.80 -12.21
CA LEU A 30 -9.00 13.73 -11.10
C LEU A 30 -7.75 13.91 -10.24
N SER A 31 -6.83 12.96 -10.27
CA SER A 31 -5.65 12.98 -9.41
C SER A 31 -4.79 14.21 -9.71
N GLN A 32 -4.83 15.15 -8.79
CA GLN A 32 -3.91 16.28 -8.72
C GLN A 32 -3.27 16.20 -7.33
N SER A 33 -1.94 16.12 -7.29
CA SER A 33 -1.23 16.13 -6.03
C SER A 33 -1.52 17.42 -5.27
N ASN A 34 -1.82 17.30 -3.96
CA ASN A 34 -1.79 18.47 -3.09
C ASN A 34 -0.39 19.09 -3.14
N PRO A 35 -0.25 20.41 -2.91
CA PRO A 35 1.06 21.04 -2.84
C PRO A 35 1.94 20.36 -1.79
N TYR A 36 3.18 20.08 -2.15
CA TYR A 36 4.19 19.48 -1.29
C TYR A 36 5.56 20.08 -1.56
N GLU A 37 6.43 19.96 -0.59
CA GLU A 37 7.85 20.24 -0.70
C GLU A 37 8.62 18.91 -0.82
N VAL A 38 9.68 18.88 -1.61
CA VAL A 38 10.63 17.76 -1.61
C VAL A 38 11.76 18.14 -0.68
N ILE A 39 11.88 17.46 0.46
CA ILE A 39 12.89 17.79 1.46
C ILE A 39 14.21 17.07 1.23
N GLU A 40 14.15 15.88 0.60
CA GLU A 40 15.35 15.08 0.29
C GLU A 40 15.06 14.07 -0.81
N GLU A 41 16.08 13.75 -1.61
CA GLU A 41 16.11 12.62 -2.53
C GLU A 41 17.32 11.76 -2.20
N TYR A 42 17.07 10.47 -1.92
CA TYR A 42 18.12 9.51 -1.59
C TYR A 42 17.94 8.23 -2.39
N LYS A 43 18.92 7.88 -3.24
CA LYS A 43 18.89 6.70 -4.12
C LYS A 43 17.56 6.61 -4.90
N HIS A 44 16.73 5.65 -4.52
CA HIS A 44 15.43 5.37 -5.14
C HIS A 44 14.24 5.92 -4.33
N CYS A 45 14.48 6.81 -3.38
CA CYS A 45 13.46 7.41 -2.53
C CYS A 45 13.47 8.93 -2.66
N LYS A 46 12.27 9.51 -2.73
CA LYS A 46 12.01 10.94 -2.61
C LYS A 46 11.07 11.17 -1.43
N ILE A 47 11.41 12.12 -0.58
CA ILE A 47 10.61 12.48 0.58
C ILE A 47 9.78 13.71 0.25
N ARG A 48 8.46 13.55 0.18
CA ARG A 48 7.51 14.65 0.05
C ARG A 48 7.03 15.07 1.42
N PHE A 49 7.05 16.36 1.67
CA PHE A 49 6.52 16.98 2.88
C PHE A 49 5.23 17.74 2.57
N TYR A 50 4.21 17.53 3.39
CA TYR A 50 2.93 18.20 3.35
C TYR A 50 2.67 18.84 4.72
N ALA A 51 2.91 20.14 4.82
CA ALA A 51 2.72 20.87 6.07
C ALA A 51 1.26 20.88 6.49
N SER A 52 0.99 20.65 7.77
CA SER A 52 -0.32 20.90 8.35
C SER A 52 -0.58 22.40 8.40
N PRO A 53 -1.77 22.88 8.02
CA PRO A 53 -2.14 24.31 8.19
C PRO A 53 -2.29 24.70 9.66
N ASP A 54 -2.50 23.73 10.54
CA ASP A 54 -2.65 23.90 12.00
C ASP A 54 -2.03 22.66 12.68
N ARG A 55 -0.69 22.66 12.76
CA ARG A 55 0.05 21.54 13.38
C ARG A 55 -0.27 21.45 14.86
N LYS A 56 -0.73 20.28 15.31
CA LYS A 56 -1.13 20.00 16.70
C LYS A 56 -0.24 18.98 17.38
N TYR A 57 0.43 18.11 16.59
CA TYR A 57 1.19 16.98 17.11
C TYR A 57 2.66 17.09 16.75
N GLN A 58 3.51 16.69 17.70
CA GLN A 58 4.96 16.76 17.53
C GLN A 58 5.47 15.67 16.57
N GLU A 59 4.89 14.47 16.65
CA GLU A 59 5.30 13.35 15.81
C GLU A 59 4.71 13.48 14.39
N PRO A 60 5.56 13.55 13.35
CA PRO A 60 5.09 13.54 11.99
C PRO A 60 4.52 12.17 11.61
N LEU A 61 3.55 12.16 10.69
CA LEU A 61 3.01 10.97 10.10
C LEU A 61 3.75 10.65 8.79
N VAL A 62 4.40 9.48 8.73
CA VAL A 62 5.17 9.04 7.57
C VAL A 62 4.42 7.93 6.84
N PHE A 63 3.97 8.20 5.63
CA PHE A 63 3.45 7.20 4.72
C PHE A 63 4.59 6.57 3.91
N VAL A 64 4.76 5.27 4.07
CA VAL A 64 5.67 4.48 3.22
C VAL A 64 4.84 3.84 2.11
N ALA A 65 5.27 4.04 0.89
CA ALA A 65 4.54 3.52 -0.27
C ALA A 65 4.89 2.06 -0.56
N PRO A 66 3.93 1.27 -1.04
CA PRO A 66 4.24 0.01 -1.69
C PRO A 66 4.93 0.28 -3.05
N LEU A 67 5.94 -0.53 -3.39
CA LEU A 67 6.76 -0.30 -4.60
C LEU A 67 5.99 -0.36 -5.92
N ALA A 68 4.98 -1.24 -6.00
CA ALA A 68 4.23 -1.43 -7.25
C ALA A 68 3.45 -0.22 -7.71
N ILE A 69 3.09 0.62 -6.79
CA ILE A 69 1.99 1.53 -6.97
C ILE A 69 2.51 2.95 -6.80
N ASN A 70 2.14 3.78 -7.73
CA ASN A 70 2.36 5.21 -7.67
C ASN A 70 1.72 5.82 -6.40
N MET A 71 2.35 6.83 -5.83
CA MET A 71 1.96 7.54 -4.60
C MET A 71 0.58 8.17 -4.64
N ALA A 72 0.02 8.36 -5.83
CA ALA A 72 -1.30 8.95 -6.00
C ALA A 72 -2.40 8.26 -5.18
N ILE A 73 -2.20 7.01 -4.74
CA ILE A 73 -3.21 6.31 -3.92
C ILE A 73 -3.53 7.04 -2.61
N TYR A 74 -2.56 7.73 -2.02
CA TYR A 74 -2.73 8.51 -0.79
C TYR A 74 -3.37 9.87 -1.04
N ASP A 75 -3.37 10.32 -2.31
CA ASP A 75 -3.88 11.62 -2.75
C ASP A 75 -4.65 11.50 -4.09
N LEU A 76 -5.47 10.44 -4.23
CA LEU A 76 -6.04 10.02 -5.51
C LEU A 76 -7.16 10.95 -6.01
N TYR A 77 -7.95 11.51 -5.11
CA TYR A 77 -9.08 12.36 -5.46
C TYR A 77 -9.02 13.68 -4.70
N PRO A 78 -9.27 14.85 -5.34
CA PRO A 78 -9.14 16.16 -4.71
C PRO A 78 -10.05 16.38 -3.50
N TYR A 79 -11.20 15.69 -3.47
CA TYR A 79 -12.18 15.74 -2.38
C TYR A 79 -12.10 14.54 -1.42
N ARG A 80 -11.16 13.62 -1.64
CA ARG A 80 -10.94 12.42 -0.83
C ARG A 80 -9.47 12.01 -0.91
N SER A 81 -8.66 12.71 -0.14
CA SER A 81 -7.23 12.53 -0.03
C SER A 81 -6.88 12.16 1.42
N LEU A 82 -6.15 11.05 1.61
CA LEU A 82 -5.71 10.62 2.92
C LEU A 82 -4.65 11.59 3.48
N VAL A 83 -3.76 12.08 2.64
CA VAL A 83 -2.79 13.12 2.98
C VAL A 83 -3.51 14.35 3.56
N LYS A 84 -4.47 14.89 2.79
CA LYS A 84 -5.22 16.08 3.20
C LYS A 84 -6.03 15.85 4.47
N HIS A 85 -6.57 14.64 4.65
CA HIS A 85 -7.30 14.28 5.87
C HIS A 85 -6.41 14.45 7.11
N PHE A 86 -5.20 13.90 7.09
CA PHE A 86 -4.28 14.01 8.23
C PHE A 86 -3.69 15.43 8.41
N GLN A 87 -3.41 16.15 7.31
CA GLN A 87 -3.03 17.56 7.41
C GLN A 87 -4.07 18.39 8.17
N HIS A 88 -5.35 18.22 7.84
CA HIS A 88 -6.45 18.93 8.51
C HIS A 88 -6.71 18.43 9.95
N SER A 89 -6.23 17.24 10.27
CA SER A 89 -6.29 16.72 11.65
C SER A 89 -5.12 17.23 12.53
N GLY A 90 -4.19 18.01 11.96
CA GLY A 90 -3.09 18.62 12.70
C GLY A 90 -1.76 17.85 12.63
N PHE A 91 -1.62 16.88 11.73
CA PHE A 91 -0.36 16.16 11.52
C PHE A 91 0.41 16.74 10.33
N ASP A 92 1.70 17.00 10.52
CA ASP A 92 2.63 17.09 9.41
C ASP A 92 2.78 15.71 8.75
N VAL A 93 2.59 15.65 7.42
CA VAL A 93 2.57 14.41 6.68
C VAL A 93 3.79 14.32 5.77
N TYR A 94 4.50 13.21 5.85
CA TYR A 94 5.59 12.86 4.95
C TYR A 94 5.22 11.63 4.12
N LEU A 95 5.62 11.63 2.87
CA LEU A 95 5.34 10.55 1.95
C LEU A 95 6.65 10.08 1.32
N LEU A 96 7.06 8.87 1.64
CA LEU A 96 8.24 8.24 1.03
C LEU A 96 7.82 7.64 -0.31
N GLU A 97 8.11 8.39 -1.39
CA GLU A 97 7.86 7.98 -2.75
C GLU A 97 9.05 7.22 -3.32
N TRP A 98 8.82 6.03 -3.82
CA TRP A 98 9.84 5.33 -4.60
C TRP A 98 9.91 5.91 -6.01
N THR A 99 11.11 6.21 -6.47
CA THR A 99 11.34 6.69 -7.83
C THR A 99 11.04 5.60 -8.85
N LYS A 100 10.89 5.97 -10.11
CA LYS A 100 10.62 5.01 -11.17
C LYS A 100 11.78 4.05 -11.33
N LEU A 101 11.55 2.78 -11.02
CA LEU A 101 12.49 1.69 -11.21
C LEU A 101 12.43 1.16 -12.65
N ASN A 102 13.53 0.60 -13.12
CA ASN A 102 13.67 0.04 -14.45
C ASN A 102 14.54 -1.25 -14.44
N TYR A 103 14.79 -1.84 -15.59
CA TYR A 103 15.54 -3.10 -15.69
C TYR A 103 16.98 -3.05 -15.11
N ARG A 104 17.62 -1.88 -15.06
CA ARG A 104 18.96 -1.74 -14.44
C ARG A 104 18.90 -1.97 -12.93
N ASP A 105 17.75 -1.70 -12.32
CA ASP A 105 17.48 -1.83 -10.88
C ASP A 105 17.08 -3.26 -10.47
N ARG A 106 17.15 -4.25 -11.37
CA ARG A 106 16.69 -5.64 -11.17
C ARG A 106 17.29 -6.36 -9.97
N PHE A 107 18.40 -5.89 -9.43
CA PHE A 107 19.05 -6.48 -8.25
C PHE A 107 18.52 -5.93 -6.93
N LEU A 108 17.80 -4.80 -6.94
CA LEU A 108 17.20 -4.26 -5.72
C LEU A 108 16.26 -5.29 -5.10
N ASN A 109 16.35 -5.44 -3.79
CA ASN A 109 15.64 -6.41 -2.98
C ASN A 109 15.07 -5.75 -1.72
N PHE A 110 14.49 -6.51 -0.80
CA PHE A 110 13.93 -5.92 0.42
C PHE A 110 14.99 -5.20 1.26
N MET A 111 16.21 -5.75 1.37
CA MET A 111 17.27 -5.13 2.15
C MET A 111 17.68 -3.75 1.62
N SER A 112 17.64 -3.55 0.30
CA SER A 112 17.87 -2.24 -0.33
C SER A 112 16.89 -1.15 0.17
N PHE A 113 15.71 -1.54 0.64
CA PHE A 113 14.69 -0.61 1.14
C PHE A 113 14.63 -0.57 2.66
N ILE A 114 14.63 -1.72 3.34
CA ILE A 114 14.42 -1.78 4.79
C ILE A 114 15.70 -1.52 5.61
N ASP A 115 16.87 -1.81 5.05
CA ASP A 115 18.17 -1.68 5.74
C ASP A 115 18.98 -0.45 5.26
N ASP A 116 18.60 0.12 4.12
CA ASP A 116 19.33 1.24 3.53
C ASP A 116 18.40 2.48 3.36
N ALA A 117 17.39 2.41 2.50
CA ALA A 117 16.60 3.59 2.17
C ALA A 117 15.70 4.07 3.31
N LEU A 118 15.00 3.16 4.02
CA LEU A 118 14.09 3.55 5.10
C LEU A 118 14.81 4.19 6.29
N PRO A 119 15.91 3.64 6.83
CA PRO A 119 16.65 4.29 7.92
C PRO A 119 17.03 5.72 7.55
N HIS A 120 17.66 5.91 6.38
CA HIS A 120 18.08 7.23 5.91
C HIS A 120 16.90 8.22 5.79
N CYS A 121 15.82 7.78 5.14
CA CYS A 121 14.65 8.63 4.93
C CYS A 121 13.94 9.00 6.23
N ILE A 122 13.84 8.06 7.18
CA ILE A 122 13.19 8.31 8.47
C ILE A 122 14.03 9.27 9.31
N ASP A 123 15.36 9.12 9.32
CA ASP A 123 16.26 10.06 9.97
C ASP A 123 16.16 11.47 9.36
N ALA A 124 16.04 11.57 8.03
CA ALA A 124 15.83 12.85 7.35
C ALA A 124 14.48 13.49 7.76
N VAL A 125 13.43 12.69 7.88
CA VAL A 125 12.13 13.18 8.38
C VAL A 125 12.26 13.66 9.82
N CYS A 126 12.89 12.91 10.73
CA CYS A 126 13.10 13.32 12.12
C CYS A 126 13.84 14.65 12.20
N ARG A 127 14.92 14.82 11.43
CA ARG A 127 15.69 16.08 11.37
C ARG A 127 14.83 17.24 10.87
N HIS A 128 14.10 17.04 9.76
CA HIS A 128 13.27 18.10 9.18
C HIS A 128 12.08 18.49 10.09
N ALA A 129 11.40 17.53 10.67
CA ALA A 129 10.28 17.73 11.58
C ALA A 129 10.70 18.27 12.95
N GLN A 130 12.01 18.25 13.26
CA GLN A 130 12.54 18.53 14.60
C GLN A 130 11.87 17.67 15.68
N SER A 131 11.62 16.40 15.36
CA SER A 131 10.96 15.44 16.23
C SER A 131 11.87 14.23 16.48
N GLN A 132 11.91 13.77 17.73
CA GLN A 132 12.60 12.51 18.08
C GLN A 132 11.80 11.27 17.67
N TYR A 133 10.51 11.43 17.41
CA TYR A 133 9.59 10.33 17.14
C TYR A 133 8.85 10.53 15.82
N VAL A 134 8.48 9.41 15.21
CA VAL A 134 7.62 9.36 14.02
C VAL A 134 6.50 8.34 14.21
N SER A 135 5.40 8.56 13.50
CA SER A 135 4.35 7.57 13.30
C SER A 135 4.47 7.01 11.89
N LEU A 136 4.73 5.69 11.75
CA LEU A 136 4.89 5.03 10.46
C LEU A 136 3.59 4.40 9.98
N HIS A 137 3.28 4.58 8.72
CA HIS A 137 2.15 3.95 8.06
C HIS A 137 2.62 3.16 6.83
N GLY A 138 2.32 1.86 6.81
CA GLY A 138 2.54 1.00 5.65
C GLY A 138 1.27 0.27 5.23
N TRP A 139 0.96 0.31 3.92
CA TRP A 139 -0.14 -0.43 3.35
C TRP A 139 0.38 -1.52 2.42
N SER A 140 -0.20 -2.74 2.49
CA SER A 140 0.14 -3.87 1.63
C SER A 140 1.62 -4.26 1.76
N MET A 141 2.40 -4.27 0.68
CA MET A 141 3.85 -4.52 0.70
C MET A 141 4.59 -3.52 1.59
N ALA A 142 4.19 -2.25 1.61
CA ALA A 142 4.81 -1.28 2.51
C ALA A 142 4.54 -1.61 3.98
N GLY A 143 3.43 -2.28 4.29
CA GLY A 143 3.19 -2.86 5.62
C GLY A 143 4.24 -3.89 6.00
N VAL A 144 4.68 -4.74 5.04
CA VAL A 144 5.82 -5.64 5.24
C VAL A 144 7.10 -4.84 5.48
N PHE A 145 7.38 -3.83 4.66
CA PHE A 145 8.59 -3.01 4.79
C PHE A 145 8.69 -2.32 6.16
N VAL A 146 7.64 -1.61 6.59
CA VAL A 146 7.69 -0.91 7.89
C VAL A 146 7.74 -1.88 9.08
N SER A 147 7.10 -3.05 8.95
CA SER A 147 7.17 -4.09 9.99
C SER A 147 8.57 -4.69 10.08
N LEU A 148 9.19 -5.04 8.95
CA LEU A 148 10.55 -5.60 8.93
C LEU A 148 11.59 -4.56 9.33
N TYR A 149 11.46 -3.31 8.87
CA TYR A 149 12.32 -2.21 9.32
C TYR A 149 12.27 -2.04 10.85
N THR A 150 11.05 -1.95 11.41
CA THR A 150 10.88 -1.77 12.87
C THR A 150 11.41 -2.97 13.65
N ALA A 151 11.18 -4.20 13.14
CA ALA A 151 11.67 -5.41 13.79
C ALA A 151 13.21 -5.55 13.74
N MET A 152 13.83 -5.14 12.63
CA MET A 152 15.26 -5.29 12.40
C MET A 152 16.09 -4.24 13.13
N HIS A 153 15.69 -2.99 13.02
CA HIS A 153 16.44 -1.87 13.59
C HIS A 153 16.01 -1.53 15.02
N GLN A 154 14.84 -1.99 15.48
CA GLN A 154 14.27 -1.67 16.80
C GLN A 154 14.38 -0.17 17.13
N PRO A 155 13.97 0.72 16.20
CA PRO A 155 14.27 2.13 16.32
C PRO A 155 13.42 2.74 17.44
N GLU A 156 14.08 3.32 18.45
CA GLU A 156 13.40 4.01 19.57
C GLU A 156 12.51 5.15 19.09
N HIS A 157 12.83 5.73 17.94
CA HIS A 157 12.09 6.84 17.36
C HIS A 157 10.75 6.45 16.71
N VAL A 158 10.45 5.17 16.51
CA VAL A 158 9.12 4.75 16.01
C VAL A 158 8.16 4.63 17.17
N LYS A 159 7.29 5.62 17.35
CA LYS A 159 6.28 5.66 18.42
C LYS A 159 5.03 4.86 18.06
N ASN A 160 4.54 5.00 16.83
CA ASN A 160 3.35 4.32 16.35
C ASN A 160 3.64 3.62 15.02
N LEU A 161 3.23 2.37 14.91
CA LEU A 161 3.31 1.57 13.68
C LEU A 161 1.90 1.23 13.21
N MET A 162 1.51 1.71 12.05
CA MET A 162 0.21 1.44 11.43
C MET A 162 0.39 0.56 10.20
N VAL A 163 -0.15 -0.64 10.24
CA VAL A 163 0.01 -1.67 9.21
C VAL A 163 -1.35 -2.06 8.64
N LEU A 164 -1.61 -1.71 7.39
CA LEU A 164 -2.90 -1.94 6.75
C LEU A 164 -2.80 -2.94 5.60
N GLY A 165 -3.65 -3.97 5.61
CA GLY A 165 -3.71 -4.97 4.53
C GLY A 165 -2.36 -5.65 4.25
N CYS A 166 -1.62 -5.99 5.30
CA CYS A 166 -0.29 -6.60 5.22
C CYS A 166 -0.38 -8.13 5.27
N PRO A 167 0.25 -8.87 4.33
CA PRO A 167 0.18 -10.33 4.28
C PRO A 167 1.16 -10.97 5.27
N ILE A 168 0.75 -11.20 6.51
CA ILE A 168 1.53 -11.88 7.55
C ILE A 168 1.38 -13.40 7.43
N ASP A 169 0.15 -13.92 7.33
CA ASP A 169 -0.10 -15.31 6.90
C ASP A 169 -0.64 -15.29 5.46
N SER A 170 0.26 -15.37 4.48
CA SER A 170 -0.12 -15.31 3.07
C SER A 170 -1.08 -16.46 2.68
N TYR A 171 -0.99 -17.62 3.31
CA TYR A 171 -1.86 -18.76 3.00
C TYR A 171 -3.29 -18.56 3.48
N ALA A 172 -3.53 -17.69 4.45
CA ALA A 172 -4.86 -17.29 4.88
C ALA A 172 -5.55 -16.31 3.90
N SER A 173 -4.88 -15.87 2.84
CA SER A 173 -5.39 -14.94 1.81
C SER A 173 -6.34 -15.62 0.80
N GLY A 174 -7.33 -16.34 1.29
CA GLY A 174 -8.42 -16.89 0.50
C GLY A 174 -7.97 -17.82 -0.63
N ARG A 175 -8.43 -17.57 -1.87
CA ARG A 175 -8.07 -18.39 -3.04
C ARG A 175 -6.61 -18.27 -3.44
N ILE A 176 -6.06 -17.06 -3.34
CA ILE A 176 -4.66 -16.78 -3.67
C ILE A 176 -3.76 -17.50 -2.69
N GLY A 177 -4.03 -17.41 -1.39
CA GLY A 177 -3.27 -18.10 -0.36
C GLY A 177 -3.27 -19.62 -0.55
N LYS A 178 -4.44 -20.22 -0.88
CA LYS A 178 -4.54 -21.65 -1.19
C LYS A 178 -3.71 -22.04 -2.41
N LEU A 179 -3.68 -21.20 -3.45
CA LEU A 179 -2.86 -21.42 -4.63
C LEU A 179 -1.37 -21.45 -4.26
N PHE A 180 -0.87 -20.43 -3.57
CA PHE A 180 0.53 -20.38 -3.11
C PHE A 180 0.88 -21.55 -2.19
N GLN A 181 -0.01 -21.89 -1.25
CA GLN A 181 0.18 -23.07 -0.39
C GLN A 181 0.28 -24.38 -1.19
N GLY A 182 -0.56 -24.53 -2.23
CA GLY A 182 -0.52 -25.70 -3.14
C GLY A 182 0.79 -25.77 -3.91
N ILE A 183 1.25 -24.64 -4.46
CA ILE A 183 2.53 -24.55 -5.17
C ILE A 183 3.68 -24.87 -4.21
N ASN A 184 3.69 -24.31 -3.01
CA ASN A 184 4.74 -24.59 -2.03
C ASN A 184 4.80 -26.08 -1.64
N ARG A 185 3.66 -26.75 -1.49
CA ARG A 185 3.61 -28.20 -1.24
C ARG A 185 4.25 -29.01 -2.37
N LEU A 186 4.08 -28.58 -3.63
CA LEU A 186 4.73 -29.23 -4.78
C LEU A 186 6.24 -28.95 -4.80
N VAL A 187 6.63 -27.71 -4.57
CA VAL A 187 8.05 -27.30 -4.47
C VAL A 187 8.76 -28.07 -3.36
N SER A 188 8.14 -28.23 -2.20
CA SER A 188 8.72 -28.90 -1.03
C SER A 188 8.90 -30.42 -1.19
N ARG A 189 8.29 -31.02 -2.24
CA ARG A 189 8.52 -32.45 -2.57
C ARG A 189 9.90 -32.70 -3.19
N ASN A 190 10.55 -31.66 -3.73
CA ASN A 190 11.89 -31.78 -4.32
C ASN A 190 12.83 -30.78 -3.64
N GLN A 191 13.75 -31.29 -2.82
CA GLN A 191 14.69 -30.47 -2.06
C GLN A 191 15.57 -29.58 -2.95
N THR A 192 15.97 -30.05 -4.14
CA THR A 192 16.77 -29.27 -5.07
C THR A 192 15.98 -28.08 -5.60
N VAL A 193 14.73 -28.29 -6.03
CA VAL A 193 13.83 -27.22 -6.49
C VAL A 193 13.58 -26.21 -5.35
N GLN A 194 13.30 -26.70 -4.15
CA GLN A 194 13.07 -25.88 -2.98
C GLN A 194 14.28 -25.00 -2.66
N LYS A 195 15.48 -25.61 -2.57
CA LYS A 195 16.73 -24.86 -2.34
C LYS A 195 16.97 -23.81 -3.42
N THR A 196 16.81 -24.16 -4.70
CA THR A 196 17.02 -23.22 -5.80
C THR A 196 16.07 -22.04 -5.74
N LEU A 197 14.77 -22.26 -5.48
CA LEU A 197 13.77 -21.19 -5.41
C LEU A 197 14.00 -20.23 -4.25
N TYR A 198 14.36 -20.77 -3.07
CA TYR A 198 14.45 -19.96 -1.84
C TYR A 198 15.86 -19.48 -1.51
N SER A 199 16.88 -19.95 -2.23
CA SER A 199 18.28 -19.54 -2.00
C SER A 199 18.60 -18.12 -2.46
N GLY A 200 17.69 -17.44 -3.14
CA GLY A 200 17.97 -16.16 -3.76
C GLY A 200 18.88 -16.21 -4.99
N GLN A 201 19.29 -17.40 -5.44
CA GLN A 201 20.23 -17.61 -6.57
C GLN A 201 19.55 -17.55 -7.94
N ILE A 202 18.21 -17.41 -8.01
CA ILE A 202 17.54 -17.26 -9.30
C ILE A 202 18.05 -15.98 -9.98
N PRO A 203 18.48 -16.05 -11.24
CA PRO A 203 18.95 -14.87 -11.96
C PRO A 203 17.86 -13.79 -12.00
N LYS A 204 18.17 -12.61 -11.48
CA LYS A 204 17.18 -11.54 -11.24
C LYS A 204 16.50 -11.04 -12.52
N HIS A 205 17.17 -11.18 -13.66
CA HIS A 205 16.56 -10.84 -14.97
C HIS A 205 15.41 -11.76 -15.38
N LEU A 206 15.36 -13.00 -14.89
CA LEU A 206 14.30 -13.97 -15.20
C LEU A 206 13.01 -13.69 -14.42
N ILE A 207 13.13 -13.06 -13.27
CA ILE A 207 12.01 -12.75 -12.35
C ILE A 207 11.74 -11.26 -12.23
N HIS A 208 12.41 -10.42 -13.04
CA HIS A 208 12.05 -9.01 -13.20
C HIS A 208 10.74 -8.89 -13.99
N THR A 209 9.82 -8.03 -13.53
CA THR A 209 8.53 -7.84 -14.20
C THR A 209 8.29 -6.38 -14.53
N SER A 210 7.83 -6.11 -15.77
CA SER A 210 7.49 -4.75 -16.19
C SER A 210 6.22 -4.25 -15.51
N GLY A 211 6.08 -2.93 -15.40
CA GLY A 211 4.89 -2.29 -14.83
C GLY A 211 3.59 -2.69 -15.53
N MET A 212 3.63 -2.94 -16.84
CA MET A 212 2.48 -3.44 -17.59
C MET A 212 2.07 -4.85 -17.14
N LEU A 213 3.05 -5.75 -16.94
CA LEU A 213 2.79 -7.11 -16.45
C LEU A 213 2.26 -7.07 -15.01
N ASN A 214 2.82 -6.19 -14.18
CA ASN A 214 2.36 -5.99 -12.80
C ASN A 214 0.92 -5.47 -12.76
N ALA A 215 0.56 -4.53 -13.64
CA ALA A 215 -0.80 -4.01 -13.75
C ALA A 215 -1.80 -5.10 -14.17
N LEU A 216 -1.40 -5.99 -15.09
CA LEU A 216 -2.22 -7.14 -15.48
C LEU A 216 -2.35 -8.13 -14.32
N GLY A 217 -1.23 -8.52 -13.70
CA GLY A 217 -1.20 -9.41 -12.54
C GLY A 217 -2.09 -8.91 -11.42
N PHE A 218 -2.00 -7.62 -11.07
CA PHE A 218 -2.83 -7.03 -10.03
C PHE A 218 -4.33 -7.13 -10.32
N LYS A 219 -4.76 -6.91 -11.58
CA LYS A 219 -6.17 -7.08 -11.98
C LYS A 219 -6.62 -8.55 -11.88
N MET A 220 -5.69 -9.49 -12.09
CA MET A 220 -5.97 -10.94 -11.98
C MET A 220 -6.02 -11.43 -10.53
N LEU A 221 -5.50 -10.67 -9.54
CA LEU A 221 -5.62 -11.02 -8.12
C LEU A 221 -7.05 -10.91 -7.60
N ASP A 222 -7.87 -9.96 -8.16
CA ASP A 222 -9.29 -9.82 -7.85
C ASP A 222 -10.13 -9.63 -9.12
N PRO A 223 -10.30 -10.66 -9.96
CA PRO A 223 -11.05 -10.56 -11.21
C PRO A 223 -12.53 -10.24 -10.97
N GLN A 224 -13.10 -10.72 -9.87
CA GLN A 224 -14.48 -10.43 -9.49
C GLN A 224 -14.68 -8.95 -9.15
N GLY A 225 -13.77 -8.37 -8.36
CA GLY A 225 -13.77 -6.94 -8.04
C GLY A 225 -13.60 -6.09 -9.29
N TRP A 226 -12.72 -6.50 -10.20
CA TRP A 226 -12.55 -5.81 -11.49
C TRP A 226 -13.83 -5.83 -12.33
N LEU A 227 -14.48 -6.99 -12.50
CA LEU A 227 -15.75 -7.12 -13.24
C LEU A 227 -16.87 -6.29 -12.58
N ASN A 228 -16.98 -6.33 -11.26
CA ASN A 228 -17.97 -5.53 -10.53
C ASN A 228 -17.74 -4.03 -10.72
N SER A 229 -16.49 -3.58 -10.80
CA SER A 229 -16.13 -2.19 -11.09
C SER A 229 -16.59 -1.78 -12.50
N GLN A 230 -16.37 -2.64 -13.53
CA GLN A 230 -16.86 -2.38 -14.89
C GLN A 230 -18.39 -2.33 -14.94
N LYS A 231 -19.07 -3.28 -14.28
CA LYS A 231 -20.55 -3.28 -14.17
C LYS A 231 -21.08 -2.01 -13.50
N LYS A 232 -20.45 -1.59 -12.39
CA LYS A 232 -20.81 -0.35 -11.69
C LYS A 232 -20.65 0.86 -12.60
N LEU A 233 -19.59 0.94 -13.39
CA LEU A 233 -19.37 2.00 -14.37
C LEU A 233 -20.50 2.03 -15.41
N LEU A 234 -20.82 0.90 -16.05
CA LEU A 234 -21.83 0.82 -17.08
C LEU A 234 -23.23 1.23 -16.58
N LEU A 235 -23.57 0.80 -15.36
CA LEU A 235 -24.84 1.18 -14.73
C LEU A 235 -24.93 2.68 -14.37
N ASN A 236 -23.76 3.32 -14.13
CA ASN A 236 -23.68 4.70 -13.67
C ASN A 236 -23.04 5.67 -14.68
N LEU A 237 -23.09 5.39 -15.97
CA LEU A 237 -22.49 6.23 -17.03
C LEU A 237 -23.01 7.68 -17.06
N SER A 238 -24.19 7.95 -16.52
CA SER A 238 -24.72 9.32 -16.38
C SER A 238 -24.22 10.06 -15.14
N ASN A 239 -23.57 9.36 -14.21
CA ASN A 239 -22.98 9.97 -12.99
C ASN A 239 -21.53 10.37 -13.27
N THR A 240 -21.30 11.67 -13.37
CA THR A 240 -19.98 12.25 -13.68
C THR A 240 -18.92 11.80 -12.68
N GLN A 241 -19.21 11.88 -11.38
CA GLN A 241 -18.26 11.50 -10.34
C GLN A 241 -17.82 10.04 -10.49
N THR A 242 -18.77 9.09 -10.63
CA THR A 242 -18.45 7.66 -10.80
C THR A 242 -17.56 7.42 -12.02
N VAL A 243 -17.84 8.10 -13.14
CA VAL A 243 -17.09 7.92 -14.38
C VAL A 243 -15.66 8.47 -14.24
N TYR A 244 -15.50 9.63 -13.63
CA TYR A 244 -14.20 10.25 -13.40
C TYR A 244 -13.37 9.49 -12.36
N GLU A 245 -13.97 9.06 -11.25
CA GLU A 245 -13.29 8.20 -10.26
C GLU A 245 -12.82 6.90 -10.91
N HIS A 246 -13.64 6.27 -11.75
CA HIS A 246 -13.27 5.04 -12.45
C HIS A 246 -12.12 5.28 -13.46
N ALA A 247 -12.13 6.42 -14.19
CA ALA A 247 -11.05 6.78 -15.10
C ALA A 247 -9.73 7.01 -14.33
N THR A 248 -9.82 7.71 -13.20
CA THR A 248 -8.68 8.02 -12.32
C THR A 248 -8.07 6.73 -11.73
N MET A 249 -8.90 5.84 -11.18
CA MET A 249 -8.45 4.54 -10.66
C MET A 249 -7.85 3.67 -11.77
N GLY A 250 -8.45 3.67 -12.96
CA GLY A 250 -7.91 2.95 -14.12
C GLY A 250 -6.55 3.48 -14.56
N SER A 251 -6.37 4.79 -14.59
CA SER A 251 -5.08 5.43 -14.87
C SER A 251 -4.03 5.06 -13.83
N PHE A 252 -4.39 5.14 -12.55
CA PHE A 252 -3.54 4.75 -11.43
C PHE A 252 -3.05 3.29 -11.58
N LEU A 253 -3.94 2.34 -11.81
CA LEU A 253 -3.61 0.92 -11.97
C LEU A 253 -2.82 0.61 -13.24
N ASN A 254 -2.96 1.41 -14.31
CA ASN A 254 -2.21 1.23 -15.55
C ASN A 254 -0.79 1.84 -15.49
N ASN A 255 -0.51 2.69 -14.50
CA ASN A 255 0.79 3.33 -14.31
C ASN A 255 1.61 2.66 -13.21
N MET A 256 1.54 1.33 -13.11
CA MET A 256 2.41 0.57 -12.23
C MET A 256 3.86 0.63 -12.71
N ILE A 257 4.78 0.55 -11.75
CA ILE A 257 6.23 0.55 -12.03
C ILE A 257 6.76 -0.87 -12.19
N ASP A 258 7.95 -0.98 -12.75
CA ASP A 258 8.67 -2.26 -12.84
C ASP A 258 8.98 -2.79 -11.45
N TYR A 259 8.89 -4.12 -11.31
CA TYR A 259 9.37 -4.81 -10.12
C TYR A 259 10.74 -5.41 -10.36
N PRO A 260 11.74 -4.96 -9.61
CA PRO A 260 13.05 -5.61 -9.57
C PRO A 260 12.95 -7.11 -9.31
N GLY A 261 13.83 -7.88 -9.94
CA GLY A 261 13.86 -9.33 -9.71
C GLY A 261 14.17 -9.69 -8.25
N GLY A 262 14.99 -8.89 -7.54
CA GLY A 262 15.21 -9.06 -6.12
C GLY A 262 13.95 -8.86 -5.29
N ILE A 263 13.13 -7.85 -5.63
CA ILE A 263 11.83 -7.62 -4.97
C ILE A 263 10.87 -8.79 -5.23
N ASN A 264 10.81 -9.30 -6.47
CA ASN A 264 9.98 -10.47 -6.76
C ASN A 264 10.48 -11.73 -6.02
N GLN A 265 11.80 -11.91 -5.87
CA GLN A 265 12.37 -12.96 -5.03
C GLN A 265 11.84 -12.86 -3.60
N ASP A 266 11.93 -11.70 -2.99
CA ASP A 266 11.57 -11.54 -1.58
C ASP A 266 10.05 -11.51 -1.38
N MET A 267 9.31 -10.78 -2.19
CA MET A 267 7.86 -10.67 -2.02
C MET A 267 7.12 -11.92 -2.48
N VAL A 268 7.37 -12.37 -3.72
CA VAL A 268 6.60 -13.47 -4.31
C VAL A 268 7.07 -14.81 -3.80
N LEU A 269 8.39 -15.06 -3.83
CA LEU A 269 8.92 -16.37 -3.46
C LEU A 269 9.07 -16.51 -1.93
N ASN A 270 9.68 -15.55 -1.25
CA ASN A 270 9.93 -15.66 0.18
C ASN A 270 8.64 -15.35 0.99
N VAL A 271 8.01 -14.18 0.83
CA VAL A 271 6.84 -13.81 1.65
C VAL A 271 5.60 -14.60 1.27
N TRP A 272 5.21 -14.61 -0.01
CA TRP A 272 3.96 -15.25 -0.41
C TRP A 272 4.05 -16.78 -0.54
N LEU A 273 5.06 -17.31 -1.23
CA LEU A 273 5.16 -18.74 -1.51
C LEU A 273 5.68 -19.53 -0.31
N GLN A 274 6.72 -19.04 0.38
CA GLN A 274 7.29 -19.71 1.56
C GLN A 274 6.50 -19.43 2.84
N ASN A 275 5.88 -18.24 2.95
CA ASN A 275 5.06 -17.79 4.08
C ASN A 275 5.78 -17.76 5.45
N PRO A 276 7.01 -17.26 5.58
CA PRO A 276 7.75 -17.29 6.83
C PRO A 276 7.20 -16.34 7.89
N LEU A 277 6.59 -15.21 7.47
CA LEU A 277 6.06 -14.18 8.39
C LEU A 277 4.97 -14.74 9.32
N LYS A 278 4.29 -15.82 8.92
CA LYS A 278 3.34 -16.53 9.77
C LYS A 278 3.95 -16.99 11.11
N THR A 279 5.23 -17.31 11.11
CA THR A 279 5.97 -17.72 12.31
C THR A 279 6.59 -16.55 13.06
N GLY A 280 6.47 -15.32 12.53
CA GLY A 280 7.08 -14.13 13.06
C GLY A 280 8.56 -13.99 12.74
N ILE A 281 9.13 -14.87 11.90
CA ILE A 281 10.57 -14.90 11.59
C ILE A 281 10.77 -14.99 10.09
N ILE A 282 11.66 -14.16 9.55
CA ILE A 282 12.07 -14.21 8.14
C ILE A 282 13.58 -14.06 8.04
N GLN A 283 14.20 -14.89 7.17
CA GLN A 283 15.60 -14.74 6.77
C GLN A 283 15.64 -13.95 5.45
N LEU A 284 16.33 -12.81 5.47
CA LEU A 284 16.63 -12.03 4.26
C LEU A 284 18.15 -11.85 4.18
N GLU A 285 18.76 -12.35 3.12
CA GLU A 285 20.21 -12.43 2.99
C GLU A 285 20.84 -13.12 4.23
N ASP A 286 21.74 -12.45 4.93
CA ASP A 286 22.39 -12.91 6.18
C ASP A 286 21.66 -12.47 7.46
N LYS A 287 20.57 -11.70 7.33
CA LYS A 287 19.80 -11.14 8.46
C LYS A 287 18.62 -12.02 8.83
N LEU A 288 18.54 -12.43 10.09
CA LEU A 288 17.34 -13.03 10.69
C LEU A 288 16.52 -11.92 11.35
N ILE A 289 15.31 -11.71 10.86
CA ILE A 289 14.41 -10.65 11.34
C ILE A 289 13.25 -11.30 12.09
N GLU A 290 13.05 -10.89 13.33
CA GLU A 290 12.01 -11.44 14.22
C GLU A 290 10.97 -10.35 14.54
N LEU A 291 9.70 -10.56 14.19
CA LEU A 291 8.61 -9.62 14.44
C LEU A 291 8.38 -9.34 15.93
N LYS A 292 8.81 -10.25 16.82
CA LYS A 292 8.76 -10.05 18.27
C LYS A 292 9.55 -8.83 18.75
N ASN A 293 10.48 -8.32 17.94
CA ASN A 293 11.25 -7.12 18.26
C ASN A 293 10.45 -5.82 18.09
N ILE A 294 9.26 -5.88 17.51
CA ILE A 294 8.34 -4.73 17.45
C ILE A 294 7.70 -4.56 18.82
N SER A 295 7.97 -3.46 19.51
CA SER A 295 7.48 -3.15 20.85
C SER A 295 6.68 -1.84 20.93
N CYS A 296 6.72 -1.01 19.89
CA CYS A 296 5.98 0.25 19.80
C CYS A 296 4.47 0.02 19.71
N SER A 297 3.66 1.10 19.86
CA SER A 297 2.21 1.03 19.63
C SER A 297 1.91 0.53 18.21
N LEU A 298 1.01 -0.47 18.09
CA LEU A 298 0.72 -1.17 16.85
C LEU A 298 -0.77 -1.08 16.49
N PHE A 299 -1.04 -0.48 15.33
CA PHE A 299 -2.37 -0.49 14.73
C PHE A 299 -2.38 -1.39 13.50
N ILE A 300 -3.28 -2.37 13.46
CA ILE A 300 -3.45 -3.31 12.37
C ILE A 300 -4.82 -3.10 11.74
N GLY A 301 -4.87 -2.85 10.44
CA GLY A 301 -6.10 -2.70 9.67
C GLY A 301 -6.23 -3.73 8.56
N ALA A 302 -7.44 -4.32 8.41
CA ALA A 302 -7.73 -5.26 7.33
C ALA A 302 -9.08 -4.97 6.68
N GLY A 303 -9.16 -5.09 5.36
CA GLY A 303 -10.41 -4.87 4.64
C GLY A 303 -11.41 -6.00 4.84
N SER A 304 -12.66 -5.66 5.18
CA SER A 304 -13.73 -6.65 5.41
C SER A 304 -14.11 -7.43 4.15
N SER A 305 -13.79 -6.92 2.98
CA SER A 305 -14.00 -7.56 1.66
C SER A 305 -12.72 -7.63 0.83
N ASP A 306 -11.57 -7.55 1.47
CA ASP A 306 -10.27 -7.69 0.83
C ASP A 306 -10.04 -9.16 0.44
N GLN A 307 -9.90 -9.40 -0.87
CA GLN A 307 -9.66 -10.73 -1.43
C GLN A 307 -8.17 -11.00 -1.68
N ILE A 308 -7.33 -9.97 -1.58
CA ILE A 308 -5.87 -10.07 -1.77
C ILE A 308 -5.21 -10.36 -0.44
N VAL A 309 -5.48 -9.52 0.57
CA VAL A 309 -5.02 -9.72 1.95
C VAL A 309 -6.22 -9.73 2.87
N THR A 310 -6.69 -10.91 3.22
CA THR A 310 -7.85 -11.06 4.09
C THR A 310 -7.54 -10.62 5.52
N ALA A 311 -8.57 -10.40 6.31
CA ALA A 311 -8.40 -10.13 7.74
C ALA A 311 -7.64 -11.25 8.47
N ALA A 312 -7.87 -12.51 8.08
CA ALA A 312 -7.16 -13.67 8.63
C ALA A 312 -5.66 -13.68 8.28
N ALA A 313 -5.31 -13.10 7.13
CA ALA A 313 -3.90 -12.96 6.73
C ALA A 313 -3.17 -11.84 7.48
N ALA A 314 -3.85 -10.75 7.83
CA ALA A 314 -3.24 -9.59 8.48
C ALA A 314 -3.23 -9.68 10.02
N ALA A 315 -4.27 -10.26 10.63
CA ALA A 315 -4.48 -10.29 12.07
C ALA A 315 -3.34 -10.93 12.90
N PRO A 316 -2.63 -11.97 12.41
CA PRO A 316 -1.59 -12.62 13.22
C PRO A 316 -0.46 -11.69 13.66
N LEU A 317 -0.23 -10.54 12.98
CA LEU A 317 0.85 -9.61 13.34
C LEU A 317 0.82 -9.21 14.82
N GLY A 318 -0.35 -8.94 15.38
CA GLY A 318 -0.48 -8.50 16.78
C GLY A 318 0.09 -9.52 17.77
N GLY A 319 -0.18 -10.80 17.55
CA GLY A 319 0.33 -11.87 18.43
C GLY A 319 1.79 -12.27 18.19
N LEU A 320 2.40 -11.77 17.13
CA LEU A 320 3.80 -12.05 16.76
C LEU A 320 4.77 -10.97 17.23
N THR A 321 4.25 -9.87 17.80
CA THR A 321 5.04 -8.74 18.29
C THR A 321 5.10 -8.72 19.81
N SER A 322 6.00 -7.94 20.39
CA SER A 322 6.05 -7.65 21.84
C SER A 322 5.30 -6.37 22.23
N SER A 323 4.58 -5.76 21.28
CA SER A 323 3.78 -4.56 21.53
C SER A 323 2.73 -4.82 22.60
N GLN A 324 2.65 -3.95 23.61
CA GLN A 324 1.63 -4.00 24.68
C GLN A 324 0.36 -3.22 24.31
N ASP A 325 0.45 -2.35 23.30
CA ASP A 325 -0.65 -1.53 22.79
C ASP A 325 -0.95 -1.93 21.35
N VAL A 326 -1.83 -2.91 21.19
CA VAL A 326 -2.23 -3.46 19.89
C VAL A 326 -3.70 -3.19 19.63
N THR A 327 -3.98 -2.52 18.51
CA THR A 327 -5.35 -2.32 18.02
C THR A 327 -5.53 -3.04 16.68
N PHE A 328 -6.53 -3.92 16.58
CA PHE A 328 -6.95 -4.52 15.31
C PHE A 328 -8.32 -3.99 14.89
N THR A 329 -8.45 -3.57 13.62
CA THR A 329 -9.70 -3.01 13.11
C THR A 329 -10.06 -3.59 11.73
N LEU A 330 -11.32 -4.04 11.59
CA LEU A 330 -11.91 -4.33 10.28
C LEU A 330 -12.37 -3.06 9.60
N ILE A 331 -11.87 -2.83 8.39
CA ILE A 331 -12.11 -1.63 7.59
C ILE A 331 -13.12 -1.95 6.50
N PRO A 332 -14.17 -1.16 6.31
CA PRO A 332 -15.15 -1.39 5.25
C PRO A 332 -14.52 -1.22 3.86
N GLY A 333 -14.36 -2.29 3.10
CA GLY A 333 -13.85 -2.24 1.73
C GLY A 333 -12.90 -3.37 1.38
N GLY A 334 -12.49 -3.41 0.09
CA GLY A 334 -11.45 -4.28 -0.44
C GLY A 334 -10.08 -3.59 -0.41
N HIS A 335 -9.06 -4.26 -0.93
CA HIS A 335 -7.65 -3.87 -0.83
C HIS A 335 -7.36 -2.40 -1.21
N LEU A 336 -7.71 -1.98 -2.43
CA LEU A 336 -7.58 -0.59 -2.87
C LEU A 336 -8.54 0.36 -2.12
N GLY A 337 -9.69 -0.16 -1.71
CA GLY A 337 -10.71 0.59 -1.00
C GLY A 337 -10.24 1.08 0.37
N LEU A 338 -9.26 0.41 1.00
CA LEU A 338 -8.65 0.84 2.26
C LEU A 338 -8.12 2.27 2.17
N MET A 339 -7.51 2.61 1.02
CA MET A 339 -6.89 3.92 0.81
C MET A 339 -7.79 4.92 0.09
N SER A 340 -8.78 4.46 -0.71
CA SER A 340 -9.43 5.34 -1.68
C SER A 340 -10.96 5.34 -1.68
N SER A 341 -11.63 4.44 -0.93
CA SER A 341 -13.09 4.38 -0.96
C SER A 341 -13.75 5.47 -0.12
N GLN A 342 -14.92 5.97 -0.57
CA GLN A 342 -15.71 6.93 0.19
C GLN A 342 -16.15 6.37 1.54
N LYS A 343 -16.49 5.08 1.57
CA LYS A 343 -16.91 4.40 2.81
C LYS A 343 -15.78 4.33 3.83
N THR A 344 -14.56 4.05 3.38
CA THR A 344 -13.35 4.04 4.22
C THR A 344 -13.05 5.45 4.74
N ALA A 345 -13.08 6.45 3.87
CA ALA A 345 -12.84 7.84 4.25
C ALA A 345 -13.82 8.32 5.33
N ASN A 346 -15.10 7.96 5.21
CA ASN A 346 -16.11 8.42 6.16
C ASN A 346 -16.12 7.64 7.49
N LEU A 347 -15.81 6.34 7.48
CA LEU A 347 -16.01 5.47 8.64
C LEU A 347 -14.73 5.03 9.33
N PHE A 348 -13.61 5.03 8.61
CA PHE A 348 -12.36 4.49 9.12
C PHE A 348 -11.28 5.56 9.34
N TRP A 349 -11.07 6.50 8.40
CA TRP A 349 -10.04 7.52 8.58
C TRP A 349 -10.20 8.31 9.89
N PRO A 350 -11.43 8.72 10.32
CA PRO A 350 -11.59 9.36 11.62
C PRO A 350 -11.19 8.45 12.80
N LYS A 351 -11.42 7.15 12.70
CA LYS A 351 -11.01 6.19 13.75
C LYS A 351 -9.50 6.04 13.81
N LEU A 352 -8.85 5.97 12.64
CA LEU A 352 -7.39 5.90 12.55
C LEU A 352 -6.76 7.18 13.11
N THR A 353 -7.34 8.34 12.79
CA THR A 353 -6.92 9.63 13.33
C THR A 353 -7.06 9.65 14.85
N ALA A 354 -8.23 9.31 15.39
CA ALA A 354 -8.46 9.29 16.84
C ALA A 354 -7.50 8.32 17.57
N CYS A 355 -7.20 7.19 16.96
CA CYS A 355 -6.22 6.25 17.50
C CYS A 355 -4.81 6.86 17.55
N LEU A 356 -4.43 7.61 16.52
CA LEU A 356 -3.12 8.26 16.42
C LEU A 356 -3.02 9.47 17.37
N GLU A 357 -4.08 10.28 17.47
CA GLU A 357 -4.18 11.42 18.38
C GLU A 357 -3.97 11.03 19.84
N GLN A 358 -4.58 9.92 20.27
CA GLN A 358 -4.42 9.41 21.64
C GLN A 358 -2.98 8.99 21.99
N ARG A 359 -2.14 8.76 20.99
CA ARG A 359 -0.77 8.26 21.10
C ARG A 359 0.29 9.28 20.68
N SER A 360 -0.14 10.43 20.21
CA SER A 360 0.73 11.53 19.78
C SER A 360 0.83 12.61 20.87
N THR A 361 1.98 13.24 20.91
CA THR A 361 2.25 14.36 21.86
C THR A 361 1.72 15.65 21.24
N PRO A 362 0.86 16.41 21.93
CA PRO A 362 0.40 17.72 21.47
C PRO A 362 1.51 18.74 21.30
#